data_9528b191d6d348ce5a3e527437e2771b
#
_entry.id   9528b191d6d348ce5a3e527437e2771b
#
_cell.length_a   1.000
_cell.length_b   1.000
_cell.length_c   1.000
_cell.angle_alpha   90.00
_cell.angle_beta   90.00
_cell.angle_gamma   90.00
#
_symmetry.space_group_name_H-M   'P 1'
#
loop_
_entity.id
_entity.type
_entity.pdbx_description
1 polymer ?
#
loop_
_entity_poly.entity_id
_entity_poly.type
_entity_poly.pdbx_seq_one_letter_code
_entity_poly.pdbx_strand_id
1 'polypeptide(L)'
;MLTKYAIVTFSGCRKLIICLICLLAFIKGYGQEFAFPKHKLKQSVSFKCIKNLIIIPLMVNGKGPYDFVLDTGVGPLIITEPAIIDSLDFSAMRKIKLSGLGVESVDAYVSQNVSAQLGKAKIKYIPTAVLKEDLFNLSGHLGIKIYGLIGFDFFNSFIVDVRYSHNKLIFYDTKSRVKYRGSKIPILIEKQKPYIEAQVLIDDTVKVKTRLIIDTGASHALSMEMLDKGAFPAPSKKVKANLGMSLSGEIKGYVGRISKFYIGNYTFDQVVAGFPDFEYISKRIDLSKRNGNLGGEILRKFDIQFNYQQGFISVKPNSNRKKPFQHDMVGMVVYLEQNEFKRVLIGEVDEGSPAERAGFMPHDEIIGIDFKPIEFYTLNDINELFKSLPGRRLLFEIYRDNHTLFKFVQLEKRI
;
A
#
# COMPACT_ATOMS: atom_id res chain seq x y z
N MET A 1 -29.64 -33.87 65.93
CA MET A 1 -28.83 -34.68 65.04
C MET A 1 -29.21 -34.39 63.58
N LEU A 2 -29.19 -33.11 63.14
CA LEU A 2 -29.62 -32.69 61.80
C LEU A 2 -28.90 -31.34 61.40
N THR A 3 -27.59 -31.33 61.39
CA THR A 3 -26.84 -30.08 60.91
C THR A 3 -25.48 -30.39 60.31
N LYS A 4 -25.27 -31.52 59.67
CA LYS A 4 -23.95 -31.84 59.03
C LYS A 4 -23.99 -32.16 57.55
N TYR A 5 -25.13 -32.09 56.86
CA TYR A 5 -25.20 -32.48 55.42
C TYR A 5 -25.31 -31.28 54.40
N ALA A 6 -25.41 -30.02 54.85
CA ALA A 6 -25.63 -28.91 53.97
C ALA A 6 -24.34 -28.20 53.49
N ILE A 7 -23.15 -28.50 54.02
CA ILE A 7 -21.91 -27.75 53.69
C ILE A 7 -21.10 -28.43 52.59
N VAL A 8 -21.32 -29.72 52.30
CA VAL A 8 -20.51 -30.46 51.31
C VAL A 8 -20.92 -30.21 49.86
N THR A 9 -22.17 -29.84 49.60
CA THR A 9 -22.71 -29.64 48.25
C THR A 9 -22.32 -28.30 47.61
N PHE A 10 -22.06 -27.25 48.39
CA PHE A 10 -21.71 -25.92 47.87
C PHE A 10 -20.26 -25.81 47.37
N SER A 11 -19.32 -26.59 47.94
CA SER A 11 -17.91 -26.60 47.53
C SER A 11 -17.70 -27.31 46.17
N GLY A 12 -18.48 -28.34 45.88
CA GLY A 12 -18.41 -29.07 44.61
C GLY A 12 -18.91 -28.26 43.42
N CYS A 13 -20.02 -27.53 43.58
CA CYS A 13 -20.56 -26.67 42.53
C CYS A 13 -19.64 -25.50 42.18
N ARG A 14 -18.99 -24.91 43.19
CA ARG A 14 -18.04 -23.79 42.96
C ARG A 14 -16.78 -24.22 42.20
N LYS A 15 -16.27 -25.43 42.48
CA LYS A 15 -15.13 -26.01 41.73
C LYS A 15 -15.51 -26.38 40.30
N LEU A 16 -16.73 -26.89 40.09
CA LEU A 16 -17.24 -27.20 38.73
C LEU A 16 -17.42 -25.94 37.87
N ILE A 17 -17.94 -24.86 38.46
CA ILE A 17 -18.12 -23.57 37.79
C ILE A 17 -16.76 -22.96 37.44
N ILE A 18 -15.75 -23.02 38.32
CA ILE A 18 -14.39 -22.54 38.04
C ILE A 18 -13.72 -23.36 36.93
N CYS A 19 -13.88 -24.69 36.93
CA CYS A 19 -13.40 -25.53 35.84
C CYS A 19 -14.11 -25.24 34.52
N LEU A 20 -15.39 -24.95 34.50
CA LEU A 20 -16.15 -24.59 33.31
C LEU A 20 -15.72 -23.21 32.76
N ILE A 21 -15.48 -22.23 33.64
CA ILE A 21 -14.96 -20.91 33.28
C ILE A 21 -13.53 -21.03 32.76
N CYS A 22 -12.68 -21.86 33.36
CA CYS A 22 -11.34 -22.13 32.85
C CYS A 22 -11.37 -22.87 31.50
N LEU A 23 -12.30 -23.80 31.26
CA LEU A 23 -12.46 -24.45 29.96
C LEU A 23 -12.94 -23.47 28.87
N LEU A 24 -13.85 -22.55 29.22
CA LEU A 24 -14.32 -21.51 28.30
C LEU A 24 -13.24 -20.44 27.99
N ALA A 25 -12.30 -20.20 28.92
CA ALA A 25 -11.16 -19.30 28.70
C ALA A 25 -10.12 -19.86 27.71
N PHE A 26 -10.13 -21.18 27.43
CA PHE A 26 -9.28 -21.82 26.42
C PHE A 26 -9.90 -21.91 25.02
N ILE A 27 -11.11 -21.43 24.80
CA ILE A 27 -11.63 -21.23 23.46
C ILE A 27 -10.89 -20.01 22.89
N LYS A 28 -9.69 -20.25 22.38
CA LYS A 28 -9.07 -19.29 21.46
C LYS A 28 -10.10 -19.08 20.36
N GLY A 29 -10.70 -17.91 20.32
CA GLY A 29 -11.46 -17.49 19.16
C GLY A 29 -10.51 -17.51 17.96
N TYR A 30 -10.49 -18.62 17.24
CA TYR A 30 -9.81 -18.67 15.96
C TYR A 30 -10.50 -17.64 15.07
N GLY A 31 -9.85 -16.50 14.88
CA GLY A 31 -10.24 -15.58 13.82
C GLY A 31 -10.35 -16.38 12.54
N GLN A 32 -11.34 -16.08 11.72
CA GLN A 32 -11.44 -16.77 10.44
C GLN A 32 -10.23 -16.40 9.59
N GLU A 33 -9.61 -17.40 8.99
CA GLU A 33 -8.44 -17.24 8.12
C GLU A 33 -8.80 -17.70 6.72
N PHE A 34 -8.07 -17.22 5.72
CA PHE A 34 -8.15 -17.82 4.40
C PHE A 34 -7.70 -19.28 4.48
N ALA A 35 -8.44 -20.15 3.84
CA ALA A 35 -8.11 -21.56 3.78
C ALA A 35 -8.24 -22.11 2.36
N PHE A 36 -7.40 -23.07 2.04
CA PHE A 36 -7.56 -23.90 0.86
C PHE A 36 -8.64 -24.97 1.09
N PRO A 37 -9.28 -25.45 0.00
CA PRO A 37 -10.06 -26.69 0.07
C PRO A 37 -9.15 -27.87 0.46
N LYS A 38 -9.75 -28.95 0.99
CA LYS A 38 -9.02 -30.16 1.41
C LYS A 38 -7.99 -30.59 0.36
N HIS A 39 -6.84 -31.04 0.82
CA HIS A 39 -5.70 -31.55 0.02
C HIS A 39 -4.97 -30.53 -0.86
N LYS A 40 -5.33 -29.24 -0.83
CA LYS A 40 -4.60 -28.21 -1.55
C LYS A 40 -3.71 -27.45 -0.57
N LEU A 41 -2.41 -27.38 -0.86
CA LEU A 41 -1.41 -26.74 -0.01
C LEU A 41 -0.74 -25.52 -0.68
N LYS A 42 -1.08 -25.25 -1.95
CA LYS A 42 -0.42 -24.20 -2.74
C LYS A 42 -1.33 -23.70 -3.86
N GLN A 43 -1.24 -22.39 -4.14
CA GLN A 43 -1.88 -21.75 -5.28
C GLN A 43 -0.93 -20.74 -5.93
N SER A 44 -1.07 -20.56 -7.25
CA SER A 44 -0.43 -19.47 -7.97
C SER A 44 -1.50 -18.67 -8.72
N VAL A 45 -1.36 -17.34 -8.69
CA VAL A 45 -2.17 -16.41 -9.49
C VAL A 45 -1.24 -15.37 -10.11
N SER A 46 -1.60 -14.86 -11.29
CA SER A 46 -0.90 -13.72 -11.87
C SER A 46 -1.41 -12.43 -11.25
N PHE A 47 -0.55 -11.40 -11.19
CA PHE A 47 -0.93 -10.05 -10.78
C PHE A 47 -0.52 -9.03 -11.84
N LYS A 48 -1.15 -7.85 -11.83
CA LYS A 48 -0.70 -6.68 -12.58
C LYS A 48 0.21 -5.85 -11.68
N CYS A 49 1.35 -5.39 -12.20
CA CYS A 49 2.22 -4.46 -11.49
C CYS A 49 2.05 -3.07 -12.09
N ILE A 50 1.36 -2.16 -11.39
CA ILE A 50 1.05 -0.81 -11.86
C ILE A 50 1.59 0.19 -10.82
N LYS A 51 2.40 1.14 -11.26
CA LYS A 51 3.06 2.11 -10.35
C LYS A 51 3.70 1.42 -9.13
N ASN A 52 4.38 0.29 -9.34
CA ASN A 52 5.01 -0.57 -8.31
C ASN A 52 4.04 -1.31 -7.37
N LEU A 53 2.72 -1.13 -7.50
CA LEU A 53 1.69 -1.79 -6.72
C LEU A 53 1.32 -3.16 -7.30
N ILE A 54 0.92 -4.07 -6.43
CA ILE A 54 0.48 -5.43 -6.80
C ILE A 54 -1.03 -5.43 -6.88
N ILE A 55 -1.57 -5.65 -8.07
CA ILE A 55 -3.03 -5.71 -8.30
C ILE A 55 -3.44 -7.16 -8.55
N ILE A 56 -4.30 -7.69 -7.70
CA ILE A 56 -4.76 -9.09 -7.73
C ILE A 56 -6.25 -9.20 -8.06
N PRO A 57 -6.68 -10.27 -8.76
CA PRO A 57 -8.09 -10.53 -9.07
C PRO A 57 -8.77 -11.21 -7.89
N LEU A 58 -9.54 -10.46 -7.08
CA LEU A 58 -10.24 -10.96 -5.90
C LEU A 58 -11.74 -11.17 -6.18
N MET A 59 -12.30 -12.30 -5.76
CA MET A 59 -13.74 -12.50 -5.71
C MET A 59 -14.27 -12.01 -4.36
N VAL A 60 -15.35 -11.25 -4.36
CA VAL A 60 -16.04 -10.74 -3.17
C VAL A 60 -17.48 -11.23 -3.21
N ASN A 61 -17.96 -11.88 -2.15
CA ASN A 61 -19.29 -12.48 -2.05
C ASN A 61 -19.68 -13.36 -3.25
N GLY A 62 -18.67 -14.05 -3.83
CA GLY A 62 -18.85 -14.91 -4.99
C GLY A 62 -18.95 -14.19 -6.34
N LYS A 63 -18.83 -12.87 -6.37
CA LYS A 63 -18.83 -12.02 -7.57
C LYS A 63 -17.42 -11.55 -7.94
N GLY A 64 -17.21 -11.14 -9.17
CA GLY A 64 -15.93 -10.68 -9.71
C GLY A 64 -15.37 -11.62 -10.78
N PRO A 65 -14.04 -11.69 -11.01
CA PRO A 65 -13.00 -11.09 -10.16
C PRO A 65 -12.92 -9.56 -10.28
N TYR A 66 -12.64 -8.90 -9.17
CA TYR A 66 -12.41 -7.46 -9.07
C TYR A 66 -10.92 -7.18 -8.81
N ASP A 67 -10.39 -6.10 -9.37
CA ASP A 67 -9.00 -5.70 -9.15
C ASP A 67 -8.83 -5.04 -7.77
N PHE A 68 -8.01 -5.65 -6.91
CA PHE A 68 -7.68 -5.18 -5.57
C PHE A 68 -6.18 -4.95 -5.43
N VAL A 69 -5.79 -3.90 -4.70
CA VAL A 69 -4.39 -3.71 -4.29
C VAL A 69 -4.05 -4.69 -3.18
N LEU A 70 -2.95 -5.45 -3.32
CA LEU A 70 -2.40 -6.27 -2.24
C LEU A 70 -1.45 -5.40 -1.40
N ASP A 71 -1.88 -5.03 -0.20
CA ASP A 71 -1.30 -3.98 0.63
C ASP A 71 -1.00 -4.48 2.05
N THR A 72 0.29 -4.67 2.37
CA THR A 72 0.74 -5.08 3.71
C THR A 72 0.58 -3.99 4.77
N GLY A 73 0.28 -2.76 4.38
CA GLY A 73 0.01 -1.63 5.26
C GLY A 73 -1.40 -1.58 5.82
N VAL A 74 -2.35 -2.38 5.27
CA VAL A 74 -3.75 -2.41 5.72
C VAL A 74 -4.06 -3.65 6.57
N GLY A 75 -4.91 -3.45 7.61
CA GLY A 75 -5.41 -4.54 8.44
C GLY A 75 -6.64 -5.22 7.82
N PRO A 76 -7.83 -4.59 7.85
CA PRO A 76 -9.04 -5.16 7.28
C PRO A 76 -9.03 -5.10 5.75
N LEU A 77 -9.94 -5.87 5.11
CA LEU A 77 -10.32 -5.63 3.73
C LEU A 77 -10.94 -4.24 3.62
N ILE A 78 -10.46 -3.41 2.70
CA ILE A 78 -11.03 -2.09 2.42
C ILE A 78 -11.72 -2.15 1.06
N ILE A 79 -13.00 -1.77 1.01
CA ILE A 79 -13.78 -1.67 -0.22
C ILE A 79 -14.01 -0.20 -0.53
N THR A 80 -13.49 0.27 -1.66
CA THR A 80 -13.61 1.65 -2.14
C THR A 80 -14.78 1.84 -3.10
N GLU A 81 -15.33 0.74 -3.63
CA GLU A 81 -16.47 0.72 -4.53
C GLU A 81 -17.62 -0.10 -3.90
N PRO A 82 -18.52 0.53 -3.14
CA PRO A 82 -19.56 -0.17 -2.38
C PRO A 82 -20.56 -0.94 -3.26
N ALA A 83 -20.71 -0.57 -4.53
CA ALA A 83 -21.62 -1.23 -5.47
C ALA A 83 -21.33 -2.72 -5.70
N ILE A 84 -20.15 -3.21 -5.31
CA ILE A 84 -19.84 -4.66 -5.39
C ILE A 84 -20.47 -5.50 -4.29
N ILE A 85 -21.05 -4.86 -3.26
CA ILE A 85 -21.75 -5.53 -2.16
C ILE A 85 -23.25 -5.26 -2.28
N ASP A 86 -24.02 -6.33 -2.35
CA ASP A 86 -25.47 -6.23 -2.39
C ASP A 86 -26.05 -5.73 -1.06
N SER A 87 -27.10 -4.94 -1.16
CA SER A 87 -27.95 -4.59 -0.02
C SER A 87 -27.20 -3.94 1.17
N LEU A 88 -26.26 -3.02 0.89
CA LEU A 88 -25.63 -2.23 1.94
C LEU A 88 -26.62 -1.21 2.50
N ASP A 89 -26.91 -1.33 3.78
CA ASP A 89 -27.60 -0.29 4.56
C ASP A 89 -26.59 0.41 5.47
N PHE A 90 -26.02 1.50 5.01
CA PHE A 90 -25.03 2.28 5.77
C PHE A 90 -25.61 2.86 7.07
N SER A 91 -26.95 3.03 7.18
CA SER A 91 -27.59 3.58 8.39
C SER A 91 -27.53 2.59 9.56
N ALA A 92 -27.55 1.29 9.25
CA ALA A 92 -27.48 0.20 10.23
C ALA A 92 -26.03 -0.24 10.55
N MET A 93 -25.01 0.28 9.82
CA MET A 93 -23.62 -0.14 9.98
C MET A 93 -22.88 0.73 10.99
N ARG A 94 -21.96 0.10 11.76
CA ARG A 94 -21.06 0.83 12.65
C ARG A 94 -20.06 1.66 11.85
N LYS A 95 -20.11 2.98 12.09
CA LYS A 95 -19.17 3.94 11.48
C LYS A 95 -17.84 3.95 12.23
N ILE A 96 -16.75 3.98 11.49
CA ILE A 96 -15.37 4.16 11.99
C ILE A 96 -14.66 5.23 11.17
N LYS A 97 -13.55 5.74 11.70
CA LYS A 97 -12.66 6.62 10.95
C LYS A 97 -11.41 5.86 10.53
N LEU A 98 -11.09 5.88 9.24
CA LEU A 98 -9.81 5.42 8.71
C LEU A 98 -8.86 6.60 8.62
N SER A 99 -7.64 6.43 9.13
CA SER A 99 -6.58 7.43 9.05
C SER A 99 -5.42 6.88 8.25
N GLY A 100 -4.85 7.72 7.40
CA GLY A 100 -3.64 7.46 6.62
C GLY A 100 -2.64 8.61 6.82
N LEU A 101 -1.66 8.73 5.93
CA LEU A 101 -0.67 9.81 5.93
C LEU A 101 -1.21 11.15 5.40
N GLY A 102 -2.37 11.16 4.75
CA GLY A 102 -2.96 12.36 4.17
C GLY A 102 -3.66 13.27 5.17
N VAL A 103 -4.19 14.36 4.66
CA VAL A 103 -4.71 15.50 5.45
C VAL A 103 -6.03 15.20 6.16
N GLU A 104 -6.83 14.21 5.69
CA GLU A 104 -8.16 13.95 6.19
C GLU A 104 -8.32 12.55 6.79
N SER A 105 -9.28 12.36 7.69
CA SER A 105 -9.76 11.04 8.09
C SER A 105 -11.01 10.72 7.30
N VAL A 106 -11.15 9.47 6.85
CA VAL A 106 -12.29 9.05 6.03
C VAL A 106 -13.24 8.19 6.82
N ASP A 107 -14.52 8.48 6.64
CA ASP A 107 -15.57 7.67 7.23
C ASP A 107 -15.70 6.34 6.49
N ALA A 108 -15.63 5.26 7.24
CA ALA A 108 -15.84 3.91 6.75
C ALA A 108 -16.87 3.17 7.60
N TYR A 109 -17.47 2.17 7.03
CA TYR A 109 -18.53 1.39 7.64
C TYR A 109 -18.08 -0.07 7.79
N VAL A 110 -18.20 -0.61 9.00
CA VAL A 110 -17.72 -1.96 9.30
C VAL A 110 -18.76 -2.99 8.86
N SER A 111 -18.34 -3.94 8.03
CA SER A 111 -19.10 -5.13 7.68
C SER A 111 -18.34 -6.39 8.12
N GLN A 112 -19.08 -7.36 8.69
CA GLN A 112 -18.52 -8.67 9.07
C GLN A 112 -19.02 -9.81 8.18
N ASN A 113 -19.95 -9.53 7.26
CA ASN A 113 -20.60 -10.53 6.43
C ASN A 113 -20.05 -10.56 5.00
N VAL A 114 -18.77 -10.25 4.83
CA VAL A 114 -18.10 -10.26 3.53
C VAL A 114 -17.23 -11.50 3.41
N SER A 115 -17.38 -12.21 2.30
CA SER A 115 -16.48 -13.31 1.94
C SER A 115 -15.51 -12.85 0.84
N ALA A 116 -14.27 -13.34 0.92
CA ALA A 116 -13.27 -13.08 -0.12
C ALA A 116 -12.65 -14.39 -0.61
N GLN A 117 -12.28 -14.42 -1.91
CA GLN A 117 -11.64 -15.60 -2.50
C GLN A 117 -10.57 -15.17 -3.50
N LEU A 118 -9.37 -15.75 -3.36
CA LEU A 118 -8.27 -15.62 -4.32
C LEU A 118 -7.90 -17.00 -4.87
N GLY A 119 -8.13 -17.21 -6.15
CA GLY A 119 -8.01 -18.54 -6.76
C GLY A 119 -8.95 -19.54 -6.07
N LYS A 120 -8.40 -20.56 -5.40
CA LYS A 120 -9.17 -21.55 -4.63
C LYS A 120 -9.15 -21.31 -3.10
N ALA A 121 -8.36 -20.35 -2.62
CA ALA A 121 -8.34 -19.99 -1.21
C ALA A 121 -9.49 -19.05 -0.88
N LYS A 122 -10.22 -19.31 0.19
CA LYS A 122 -11.42 -18.57 0.59
C LYS A 122 -11.43 -18.28 2.08
N ILE A 123 -11.89 -17.09 2.44
CA ILE A 123 -12.33 -16.72 3.78
C ILE A 123 -13.83 -16.42 3.75
N LYS A 124 -14.57 -16.97 4.70
CA LYS A 124 -16.04 -16.84 4.73
C LYS A 124 -16.48 -15.48 5.29
N TYR A 125 -15.79 -15.00 6.30
CA TYR A 125 -16.07 -13.73 6.98
C TYR A 125 -14.76 -12.99 7.19
N ILE A 126 -14.48 -11.97 6.36
CA ILE A 126 -13.31 -11.13 6.50
C ILE A 126 -13.72 -9.78 7.12
N PRO A 127 -12.99 -9.29 8.16
CA PRO A 127 -13.22 -7.95 8.66
C PRO A 127 -13.09 -6.94 7.53
N THR A 128 -14.15 -6.18 7.28
CA THR A 128 -14.23 -5.28 6.12
C THR A 128 -14.61 -3.88 6.53
N ALA A 129 -13.90 -2.90 5.99
CA ALA A 129 -14.25 -1.49 6.03
C ALA A 129 -14.73 -1.07 4.63
N VAL A 130 -15.95 -0.56 4.53
CA VAL A 130 -16.58 -0.13 3.28
C VAL A 130 -16.63 1.39 3.28
N LEU A 131 -16.07 2.02 2.24
CA LEU A 131 -16.20 3.45 1.99
C LEU A 131 -17.52 3.72 1.25
N LYS A 132 -18.14 4.88 1.46
CA LYS A 132 -19.31 5.27 0.66
C LYS A 132 -18.94 5.59 -0.77
N GLU A 133 -17.75 6.14 -0.97
CA GLU A 133 -17.21 6.57 -2.25
C GLU A 133 -15.68 6.56 -2.23
N ASP A 134 -15.05 6.48 -3.39
CA ASP A 134 -13.60 6.57 -3.55
C ASP A 134 -13.15 8.04 -3.57
N LEU A 135 -13.08 8.66 -2.38
CA LEU A 135 -12.63 10.05 -2.21
C LEU A 135 -11.16 10.28 -2.64
N PHE A 136 -10.39 9.19 -2.82
CA PHE A 136 -8.96 9.28 -3.17
C PHE A 136 -8.72 9.16 -4.65
N ASN A 137 -9.77 8.88 -5.41
CA ASN A 137 -9.66 8.59 -6.84
C ASN A 137 -8.55 7.58 -7.15
N LEU A 138 -8.46 6.51 -6.33
CA LEU A 138 -7.43 5.46 -6.48
C LEU A 138 -7.44 4.86 -7.89
N SER A 139 -8.63 4.63 -8.42
CA SER A 139 -8.83 4.15 -9.79
C SER A 139 -8.28 5.14 -10.83
N GLY A 140 -8.55 6.42 -10.66
CA GLY A 140 -8.05 7.48 -11.55
C GLY A 140 -6.52 7.59 -11.50
N HIS A 141 -5.94 7.58 -10.30
CA HIS A 141 -4.48 7.65 -10.16
C HIS A 141 -3.75 6.43 -10.69
N LEU A 142 -4.36 5.23 -10.66
CA LEU A 142 -3.77 4.02 -11.23
C LEU A 142 -4.12 3.80 -12.71
N GLY A 143 -5.12 4.51 -13.23
CA GLY A 143 -5.57 4.40 -14.62
C GLY A 143 -6.34 3.12 -14.94
N ILE A 144 -6.77 2.39 -13.91
CA ILE A 144 -7.62 1.20 -13.99
C ILE A 144 -8.62 1.20 -12.84
N LYS A 145 -9.76 0.55 -13.02
CA LYS A 145 -10.75 0.43 -11.94
C LYS A 145 -10.19 -0.45 -10.82
N ILE A 146 -10.13 0.09 -9.61
CA ILE A 146 -9.75 -0.59 -8.37
C ILE A 146 -10.96 -0.59 -7.44
N TYR A 147 -11.21 -1.74 -6.83
CA TYR A 147 -12.38 -1.94 -5.97
C TYR A 147 -12.03 -1.94 -4.48
N GLY A 148 -10.73 -1.93 -4.14
CA GLY A 148 -10.30 -1.87 -2.76
C GLY A 148 -8.88 -2.40 -2.51
N LEU A 149 -8.58 -2.63 -1.23
CA LEU A 149 -7.27 -3.09 -0.75
C LEU A 149 -7.45 -4.30 0.18
N ILE A 150 -6.53 -5.25 0.10
CA ILE A 150 -6.47 -6.43 0.97
C ILE A 150 -5.05 -6.66 1.47
N GLY A 151 -4.88 -6.98 2.74
CA GLY A 151 -3.54 -7.12 3.32
C GLY A 151 -3.44 -8.19 4.40
N PHE A 152 -3.43 -7.76 5.66
CA PHE A 152 -3.06 -8.58 6.81
C PHE A 152 -3.69 -9.98 6.82
N ASP A 153 -4.99 -10.10 6.65
CA ASP A 153 -5.68 -11.39 6.74
C ASP A 153 -5.14 -12.40 5.71
N PHE A 154 -4.76 -11.92 4.52
CA PHE A 154 -4.16 -12.77 3.48
C PHE A 154 -2.72 -13.18 3.84
N PHE A 155 -1.86 -12.23 4.24
CA PHE A 155 -0.48 -12.52 4.60
C PHE A 155 -0.34 -13.34 5.89
N ASN A 156 -1.27 -13.18 6.82
CA ASN A 156 -1.31 -13.95 8.06
C ASN A 156 -1.76 -15.40 7.84
N SER A 157 -2.61 -15.63 6.83
CA SER A 157 -3.14 -16.96 6.52
C SER A 157 -2.18 -17.84 5.72
N PHE A 158 -1.17 -17.27 5.07
CA PHE A 158 -0.31 -18.00 4.13
C PHE A 158 1.17 -17.61 4.24
N ILE A 159 2.04 -18.50 3.77
CA ILE A 159 3.38 -18.11 3.34
C ILE A 159 3.23 -17.57 1.91
N VAL A 160 3.52 -16.28 1.72
CA VAL A 160 3.22 -15.55 0.47
C VAL A 160 4.51 -15.27 -0.29
N ASP A 161 4.66 -15.79 -1.50
CA ASP A 161 5.81 -15.62 -2.41
C ASP A 161 5.43 -14.67 -3.55
N VAL A 162 5.83 -13.41 -3.43
CA VAL A 162 5.64 -12.36 -4.44
C VAL A 162 6.81 -12.39 -5.39
N ARG A 163 6.58 -12.87 -6.61
CA ARG A 163 7.59 -12.92 -7.69
C ARG A 163 7.40 -11.76 -8.65
N TYR A 164 7.97 -10.62 -8.31
CA TYR A 164 7.94 -9.44 -9.17
C TYR A 164 8.63 -9.69 -10.53
N SER A 165 9.62 -10.57 -10.57
CA SER A 165 10.31 -10.96 -11.82
C SER A 165 9.39 -11.60 -12.86
N HIS A 166 8.25 -12.16 -12.44
CA HIS A 166 7.31 -12.90 -13.30
C HIS A 166 5.86 -12.44 -13.13
N ASN A 167 5.59 -11.40 -12.35
CA ASN A 167 4.24 -10.94 -11.98
C ASN A 167 3.36 -12.09 -11.46
N LYS A 168 3.93 -12.94 -10.60
CA LYS A 168 3.25 -14.10 -10.00
C LYS A 168 3.22 -14.02 -8.49
N LEU A 169 2.04 -14.22 -7.93
CA LEU A 169 1.79 -14.41 -6.52
C LEU A 169 1.60 -15.90 -6.27
N ILE A 170 2.47 -16.52 -5.47
CA ILE A 170 2.35 -17.91 -5.05
C ILE A 170 2.15 -17.91 -3.54
N PHE A 171 1.17 -18.62 -3.06
CA PHE A 171 0.91 -18.71 -1.64
C PHE A 171 0.70 -20.15 -1.21
N TYR A 172 1.18 -20.46 -0.02
CA TYR A 172 1.26 -21.81 0.53
C TYR A 172 0.55 -21.85 1.88
N ASP A 173 -0.10 -22.95 2.17
CA ASP A 173 -0.57 -23.25 3.53
C ASP A 173 0.60 -23.13 4.52
N THR A 174 0.37 -22.54 5.70
CA THR A 174 1.40 -22.29 6.71
C THR A 174 2.10 -23.55 7.21
N LYS A 175 1.45 -24.72 7.09
CA LYS A 175 1.99 -26.04 7.44
C LYS A 175 2.88 -26.61 6.33
N SER A 176 2.93 -25.98 5.16
CA SER A 176 3.72 -26.47 4.03
C SER A 176 5.21 -26.32 4.27
N ARG A 177 5.99 -27.32 3.82
CA ARG A 177 7.45 -27.19 3.75
C ARG A 177 7.80 -26.35 2.52
N VAL A 178 8.13 -25.06 2.73
CA VAL A 178 8.51 -24.14 1.66
C VAL A 178 10.02 -23.97 1.63
N LYS A 179 10.61 -24.08 0.43
CA LYS A 179 12.01 -23.71 0.23
C LYS A 179 12.15 -22.20 0.10
N TYR A 180 12.78 -21.58 1.07
CA TYR A 180 13.07 -20.14 1.05
C TYR A 180 14.28 -19.87 0.15
N ARG A 181 14.23 -18.72 -0.55
CA ARG A 181 15.22 -18.33 -1.55
C ARG A 181 15.82 -16.98 -1.18
N GLY A 182 17.15 -16.89 -1.23
CA GLY A 182 17.86 -15.66 -0.91
C GLY A 182 18.09 -15.47 0.59
N SER A 183 18.21 -14.21 1.02
CA SER A 183 18.56 -13.86 2.39
C SER A 183 17.32 -13.69 3.24
N LYS A 184 17.29 -14.28 4.43
CA LYS A 184 16.24 -14.05 5.43
C LYS A 184 16.52 -12.76 6.18
N ILE A 185 15.49 -11.93 6.34
CA ILE A 185 15.52 -10.69 7.11
C ILE A 185 14.40 -10.77 8.14
N PRO A 186 14.69 -10.62 9.45
CA PRO A 186 13.67 -10.62 10.49
C PRO A 186 12.67 -9.47 10.30
N ILE A 187 11.42 -9.72 10.60
CA ILE A 187 10.35 -8.72 10.68
C ILE A 187 9.55 -8.90 11.96
N LEU A 188 8.94 -7.84 12.42
CA LEU A 188 8.04 -7.85 13.57
C LEU A 188 6.64 -7.48 13.11
N ILE A 189 5.64 -8.29 13.47
CA ILE A 189 4.23 -7.99 13.20
C ILE A 189 3.63 -7.31 14.42
N GLU A 190 3.28 -6.03 14.30
CA GLU A 190 2.59 -5.28 15.34
C GLU A 190 1.36 -4.56 14.76
N LYS A 191 0.24 -4.60 15.49
CA LYS A 191 -1.02 -3.98 15.05
C LYS A 191 -1.34 -4.28 13.58
N GLN A 192 -1.18 -5.56 13.19
CA GLN A 192 -1.42 -6.08 11.83
C GLN A 192 -0.51 -5.51 10.73
N LYS A 193 0.64 -4.93 11.08
CA LYS A 193 1.61 -4.36 10.11
C LYS A 193 2.99 -4.98 10.27
N PRO A 194 3.70 -5.27 9.17
CA PRO A 194 5.06 -5.81 9.20
C PRO A 194 6.09 -4.69 9.31
N TYR A 195 6.92 -4.74 10.33
CA TYR A 195 8.01 -3.81 10.57
C TYR A 195 9.37 -4.47 10.29
N ILE A 196 10.29 -3.70 9.73
CA ILE A 196 11.64 -4.12 9.41
C ILE A 196 12.65 -3.09 9.89
N GLU A 197 13.79 -3.56 10.40
CA GLU A 197 14.93 -2.72 10.74
C GLU A 197 15.79 -2.45 9.51
N ALA A 198 16.17 -1.20 9.32
CA ALA A 198 17.00 -0.75 8.21
C ALA A 198 17.94 0.39 8.65
N GLN A 199 18.79 0.86 7.75
CA GLN A 199 19.63 2.05 8.00
C GLN A 199 19.63 2.94 6.77
N VAL A 200 19.71 4.24 6.98
CA VAL A 200 19.88 5.24 5.94
C VAL A 200 21.14 6.06 6.18
N LEU A 201 21.77 6.50 5.11
CA LEU A 201 22.89 7.46 5.11
C LEU A 201 22.43 8.71 4.36
N ILE A 202 22.33 9.83 5.06
CA ILE A 202 21.85 11.11 4.53
C ILE A 202 23.09 11.98 4.26
N ASP A 203 23.14 12.60 3.08
CA ASP A 203 24.22 13.54 2.67
C ASP A 203 25.64 12.98 2.97
N ASP A 204 25.84 11.64 2.82
CA ASP A 204 27.08 10.92 3.08
C ASP A 204 27.67 11.06 4.50
N THR A 205 26.95 11.68 5.42
CA THR A 205 27.46 12.00 6.77
C THR A 205 26.59 11.43 7.90
N VAL A 206 25.27 11.55 7.80
CA VAL A 206 24.34 11.20 8.88
C VAL A 206 23.80 9.80 8.68
N LYS A 207 24.27 8.83 9.48
CA LYS A 207 23.79 7.44 9.47
C LYS A 207 22.73 7.24 10.56
N VAL A 208 21.53 6.85 10.16
CA VAL A 208 20.38 6.66 11.05
C VAL A 208 19.86 5.23 10.97
N LYS A 209 19.67 4.58 12.11
CA LYS A 209 18.89 3.33 12.21
C LYS A 209 17.41 3.66 12.11
N THR A 210 16.68 2.88 11.35
CA THR A 210 15.26 3.13 11.07
C THR A 210 14.45 1.87 11.25
N ARG A 211 13.22 2.03 11.71
CA ARG A 211 12.19 1.02 11.76
C ARG A 211 11.07 1.39 10.78
N LEU A 212 10.93 0.62 9.72
CA LEU A 212 10.03 0.92 8.61
C LEU A 212 8.89 -0.10 8.54
N ILE A 213 7.70 0.33 8.11
CA ILE A 213 6.65 -0.60 7.69
C ILE A 213 7.03 -1.11 6.30
N ILE A 214 6.94 -2.41 6.07
CA ILE A 214 6.97 -2.97 4.71
C ILE A 214 5.59 -2.73 4.10
N ASP A 215 5.53 -1.91 3.06
CA ASP A 215 4.28 -1.41 2.51
C ASP A 215 4.19 -1.69 1.01
N THR A 216 3.50 -2.78 0.65
CA THR A 216 3.27 -3.13 -0.77
C THR A 216 2.16 -2.30 -1.41
N GLY A 217 1.41 -1.52 -0.62
CA GLY A 217 0.43 -0.54 -1.06
C GLY A 217 1.01 0.85 -1.33
N ALA A 218 2.31 1.05 -1.08
CA ALA A 218 3.00 2.30 -1.36
C ALA A 218 3.85 2.20 -2.63
N SER A 219 3.66 3.10 -3.59
CA SER A 219 4.34 3.08 -4.90
C SER A 219 5.79 3.59 -4.86
N HIS A 220 6.13 4.45 -3.89
CA HIS A 220 7.45 5.06 -3.70
C HIS A 220 8.53 4.05 -3.22
N ALA A 221 9.80 4.48 -3.16
CA ALA A 221 10.86 3.66 -2.59
C ALA A 221 10.87 3.75 -1.06
N LEU A 222 10.92 4.96 -0.51
CA LEU A 222 10.92 5.25 0.91
C LEU A 222 10.03 6.46 1.21
N SER A 223 9.29 6.40 2.32
CA SER A 223 8.73 7.56 3.01
C SER A 223 9.40 7.67 4.36
N MET A 224 10.03 8.81 4.65
CA MET A 224 10.74 9.06 5.90
C MET A 224 9.96 10.11 6.71
N GLU A 225 9.35 9.68 7.81
CA GLU A 225 8.28 10.42 8.47
C GLU A 225 8.76 11.11 9.75
N MET A 226 9.36 10.35 10.65
CA MET A 226 9.71 10.82 11.98
C MET A 226 11.04 10.24 12.49
N LEU A 227 11.79 11.05 13.23
CA LEU A 227 12.92 10.62 14.05
C LEU A 227 12.86 11.37 15.41
N ASP A 228 12.98 10.63 16.51
CA ASP A 228 13.08 11.19 17.88
C ASP A 228 12.00 12.24 18.21
N LYS A 229 10.74 11.95 17.87
CA LYS A 229 9.56 12.82 18.05
C LYS A 229 9.54 14.11 17.21
N GLY A 230 10.45 14.26 16.25
CA GLY A 230 10.48 15.36 15.28
C GLY A 230 10.38 14.86 13.85
N ALA A 231 10.41 15.78 12.89
CA ALA A 231 10.50 15.44 11.48
C ALA A 231 11.76 14.61 11.19
N PHE A 232 11.64 13.63 10.29
CA PHE A 232 12.84 12.93 9.83
C PHE A 232 13.76 13.92 9.08
N PRO A 233 15.09 13.94 9.36
CA PRO A 233 15.99 14.85 8.68
C PRO A 233 16.01 14.57 7.16
N ALA A 234 15.66 15.60 6.39
CA ALA A 234 15.69 15.53 4.94
C ALA A 234 17.08 15.94 4.41
N PRO A 235 17.51 15.41 3.24
CA PRO A 235 18.78 15.81 2.63
C PRO A 235 18.79 17.30 2.30
N SER A 236 19.99 17.87 2.16
CA SER A 236 20.20 19.29 1.83
C SER A 236 19.58 19.63 0.48
N LYS A 237 19.75 18.77 -0.53
CA LYS A 237 19.10 18.91 -1.84
C LYS A 237 17.75 18.20 -1.84
N LYS A 238 16.68 18.98 -1.80
CA LYS A 238 15.29 18.52 -1.85
C LYS A 238 14.39 19.51 -2.56
N VAL A 239 13.28 19.05 -3.07
CA VAL A 239 12.24 19.91 -3.68
C VAL A 239 10.89 19.63 -3.01
N LYS A 240 10.05 20.66 -2.92
CA LYS A 240 8.65 20.52 -2.50
C LYS A 240 7.89 19.80 -3.61
N ALA A 241 7.09 18.82 -3.24
CA ALA A 241 6.34 18.01 -4.19
C ALA A 241 5.14 17.34 -3.53
N ASN A 242 4.18 16.94 -4.36
CA ASN A 242 3.17 15.98 -3.98
C ASN A 242 3.83 14.58 -3.86
N LEU A 243 3.71 13.95 -2.69
CA LEU A 243 4.28 12.63 -2.41
C LEU A 243 3.34 11.48 -2.76
N GLY A 244 2.15 11.79 -3.27
CA GLY A 244 1.13 10.84 -3.67
C GLY A 244 -0.15 10.96 -2.86
N MET A 245 -1.03 9.98 -3.07
CA MET A 245 -2.33 9.89 -2.44
C MET A 245 -2.35 8.77 -1.40
N SER A 246 -2.92 9.03 -0.23
CA SER A 246 -3.22 8.00 0.79
C SER A 246 -4.73 7.82 0.94
N LEU A 247 -5.14 6.83 1.75
CA LEU A 247 -6.56 6.67 2.12
C LEU A 247 -7.17 7.88 2.86
N SER A 248 -6.39 8.88 3.21
CA SER A 248 -6.83 10.09 3.91
C SER A 248 -6.48 11.38 3.15
N GLY A 249 -6.33 11.29 1.84
CA GLY A 249 -6.06 12.42 0.95
C GLY A 249 -4.60 12.55 0.54
N GLU A 250 -4.28 13.69 -0.04
CA GLU A 250 -2.94 14.02 -0.54
C GLU A 250 -1.89 14.06 0.57
N ILE A 251 -0.68 13.63 0.23
CA ILE A 251 0.50 13.72 1.08
C ILE A 251 1.42 14.77 0.47
N LYS A 252 1.60 15.91 1.16
CA LYS A 252 2.53 16.97 0.77
C LYS A 252 3.81 16.90 1.56
N GLY A 253 4.90 17.40 1.00
CA GLY A 253 6.19 17.41 1.67
C GLY A 253 7.34 17.66 0.70
N TYR A 254 8.47 17.02 0.96
CA TYR A 254 9.67 17.15 0.15
C TYR A 254 10.09 15.81 -0.45
N VAL A 255 10.68 15.85 -1.65
CA VAL A 255 11.37 14.72 -2.25
C VAL A 255 12.86 15.03 -2.30
N GLY A 256 13.68 14.05 -1.95
CA GLY A 256 15.14 14.17 -1.99
C GLY A 256 15.79 12.79 -2.18
N ARG A 257 17.14 12.76 -2.26
CA ARG A 257 17.89 11.51 -2.39
C ARG A 257 18.60 11.18 -1.09
N ILE A 258 18.34 10.00 -0.56
CA ILE A 258 19.15 9.38 0.49
C ILE A 258 20.38 8.79 -0.19
N SER A 259 21.58 9.12 0.30
CA SER A 259 22.85 8.66 -0.28
C SER A 259 22.92 7.13 -0.33
N LYS A 260 22.61 6.46 0.80
CA LYS A 260 22.55 5.00 0.86
C LYS A 260 21.43 4.48 1.76
N PHE A 261 20.82 3.40 1.34
CA PHE A 261 19.84 2.63 2.12
C PHE A 261 20.32 1.21 2.29
N TYR A 262 20.35 0.73 3.55
CA TYR A 262 20.82 -0.59 3.92
C TYR A 262 19.68 -1.42 4.49
N ILE A 263 19.46 -2.62 3.94
CA ILE A 263 18.44 -3.57 4.40
C ILE A 263 18.99 -5.00 4.34
N GLY A 264 19.08 -5.67 5.48
CA GLY A 264 19.77 -6.95 5.57
C GLY A 264 21.20 -6.84 4.99
N ASN A 265 21.55 -7.68 4.03
CA ASN A 265 22.85 -7.67 3.36
C ASN A 265 22.86 -6.84 2.06
N TYR A 266 21.85 -6.00 1.84
CA TYR A 266 21.70 -5.25 0.59
C TYR A 266 21.87 -3.76 0.82
N THR A 267 22.55 -3.12 -0.13
CA THR A 267 22.73 -1.67 -0.18
C THR A 267 22.16 -1.11 -1.48
N PHE A 268 21.53 0.04 -1.39
CA PHE A 268 21.04 0.83 -2.50
C PHE A 268 21.59 2.24 -2.41
N ASP A 269 22.07 2.76 -3.54
CA ASP A 269 22.60 4.11 -3.62
C ASP A 269 21.58 5.05 -4.22
N GLN A 270 21.65 6.33 -3.84
CA GLN A 270 20.87 7.42 -4.39
C GLN A 270 19.36 7.14 -4.42
N VAL A 271 18.82 6.63 -3.29
CA VAL A 271 17.41 6.24 -3.18
C VAL A 271 16.54 7.48 -3.10
N VAL A 272 15.54 7.57 -3.96
CA VAL A 272 14.53 8.64 -3.91
C VAL A 272 13.62 8.39 -2.70
N ALA A 273 13.50 9.40 -1.83
CA ALA A 273 12.67 9.33 -0.63
C ALA A 273 11.76 10.55 -0.51
N GLY A 274 10.53 10.31 -0.06
CA GLY A 274 9.60 11.34 0.35
C GLY A 274 9.77 11.67 1.83
N PHE A 275 9.61 12.93 2.18
CA PHE A 275 9.66 13.47 3.54
C PHE A 275 8.35 14.24 3.76
N PRO A 276 7.29 13.58 4.24
CA PRO A 276 5.99 14.20 4.48
C PRO A 276 6.09 15.34 5.50
N ASP A 277 5.24 16.35 5.33
CA ASP A 277 5.16 17.47 6.27
C ASP A 277 4.76 16.98 7.66
N PHE A 278 5.70 17.05 8.60
CA PHE A 278 5.59 16.48 9.94
C PHE A 278 4.41 17.04 10.74
N GLU A 279 4.11 18.32 10.60
CA GLU A 279 2.99 18.95 11.30
C GLU A 279 1.64 18.33 10.98
N TYR A 280 1.46 17.83 9.75
CA TYR A 280 0.23 17.16 9.33
C TYR A 280 0.17 15.72 9.82
N ILE A 281 1.27 14.96 9.65
CA ILE A 281 1.26 13.53 9.97
C ILE A 281 1.30 13.27 11.48
N SER A 282 2.00 14.09 12.27
CA SER A 282 2.19 13.92 13.72
C SER A 282 0.88 13.99 14.52
N LYS A 283 -0.10 14.74 14.05
CA LYS A 283 -1.40 14.91 14.72
C LYS A 283 -2.36 13.73 14.51
N ARG A 284 -2.06 12.78 13.60
CA ARG A 284 -3.04 11.82 13.08
C ARG A 284 -2.62 10.38 13.17
N ILE A 285 -1.33 10.11 13.26
CA ILE A 285 -0.78 8.77 13.28
C ILE A 285 0.11 8.61 14.49
N ASP A 286 -0.04 7.48 15.19
CA ASP A 286 0.92 7.06 16.21
C ASP A 286 2.25 6.71 15.52
N LEU A 287 3.06 7.74 15.32
CA LEU A 287 4.39 7.63 14.70
C LEU A 287 5.44 7.09 15.69
N SER A 288 5.11 6.95 16.98
CA SER A 288 6.07 6.59 18.04
C SER A 288 6.79 5.25 17.81
N LYS A 289 6.28 4.44 16.89
CA LYS A 289 6.77 3.08 16.64
C LYS A 289 7.45 2.90 15.28
N ARG A 290 7.52 3.92 14.43
CA ARG A 290 8.10 3.82 13.10
C ARG A 290 8.78 5.12 12.68
N ASN A 291 9.74 4.99 11.77
CA ASN A 291 10.39 6.15 11.15
C ASN A 291 9.84 6.42 9.73
N GLY A 292 9.06 5.48 9.16
CA GLY A 292 8.51 5.63 7.83
C GLY A 292 8.07 4.31 7.19
N ASN A 293 7.98 4.29 5.85
CA ASN A 293 7.57 3.14 5.05
C ASN A 293 8.65 2.75 4.04
N LEU A 294 8.81 1.44 3.84
CA LEU A 294 9.55 0.80 2.76
C LEU A 294 8.56 0.37 1.66
N GLY A 295 8.57 1.06 0.53
CA GLY A 295 7.55 0.91 -0.50
C GLY A 295 7.94 0.04 -1.70
N GLY A 296 7.00 -0.07 -2.63
CA GLY A 296 7.02 -0.97 -3.79
C GLY A 296 8.21 -0.79 -4.71
N GLU A 297 8.77 0.42 -4.87
CA GLU A 297 9.91 0.63 -5.76
C GLU A 297 11.18 -0.09 -5.28
N ILE A 298 11.40 -0.22 -3.96
CA ILE A 298 12.46 -1.08 -3.43
C ILE A 298 12.02 -2.54 -3.43
N LEU A 299 10.80 -2.83 -2.98
CA LEU A 299 10.31 -4.20 -2.85
C LEU A 299 10.35 -4.95 -4.19
N ARG A 300 9.98 -4.30 -5.31
CA ARG A 300 10.01 -4.92 -6.65
C ARG A 300 11.42 -5.26 -7.17
N LYS A 301 12.47 -4.80 -6.49
CA LYS A 301 13.87 -5.17 -6.83
C LYS A 301 14.23 -6.58 -6.36
N PHE A 302 13.29 -7.25 -5.67
CA PHE A 302 13.40 -8.61 -5.17
C PHE A 302 12.19 -9.45 -5.57
N ASP A 303 12.36 -10.75 -5.57
CA ASP A 303 11.30 -11.72 -5.34
C ASP A 303 11.27 -11.99 -3.83
N ILE A 304 10.11 -11.85 -3.18
CA ILE A 304 9.99 -11.80 -1.72
C ILE A 304 9.05 -12.91 -1.23
N GLN A 305 9.51 -13.69 -0.25
CA GLN A 305 8.66 -14.64 0.46
C GLN A 305 8.39 -14.11 1.87
N PHE A 306 7.14 -13.81 2.17
CA PHE A 306 6.66 -13.36 3.48
C PHE A 306 6.25 -14.57 4.32
N ASN A 307 6.74 -14.66 5.54
CA ASN A 307 6.29 -15.62 6.53
C ASN A 307 6.01 -14.90 7.86
N TYR A 308 4.78 -14.45 8.03
CA TYR A 308 4.36 -13.73 9.23
C TYR A 308 4.38 -14.60 10.48
N GLN A 309 4.06 -15.89 10.35
CA GLN A 309 4.03 -16.83 11.47
C GLN A 309 5.42 -17.07 12.07
N GLN A 310 6.47 -17.00 11.25
CA GLN A 310 7.86 -17.17 11.69
C GLN A 310 8.62 -15.83 11.79
N GLY A 311 7.97 -14.70 11.53
CA GLY A 311 8.54 -13.36 11.73
C GLY A 311 9.73 -13.05 10.80
N PHE A 312 9.70 -13.43 9.54
CA PHE A 312 10.74 -13.04 8.57
C PHE A 312 10.20 -12.89 7.15
N ILE A 313 10.96 -12.15 6.36
CA ILE A 313 10.88 -12.20 4.90
C ILE A 313 12.13 -12.86 4.34
N SER A 314 12.01 -13.57 3.21
CA SER A 314 13.16 -14.07 2.44
C SER A 314 13.21 -13.34 1.11
N VAL A 315 14.31 -12.64 0.81
CA VAL A 315 14.43 -11.77 -0.35
C VAL A 315 15.52 -12.29 -1.31
N LYS A 316 15.16 -12.46 -2.57
CA LYS A 316 16.07 -12.81 -3.65
C LYS A 316 16.12 -11.70 -4.67
N PRO A 317 17.27 -11.05 -4.92
CA PRO A 317 17.38 -10.02 -5.96
C PRO A 317 16.94 -10.54 -7.32
N ASN A 318 16.24 -9.68 -8.07
CA ASN A 318 15.83 -9.94 -9.44
C ASN A 318 16.44 -8.93 -10.45
N SER A 319 16.04 -8.97 -11.71
CA SER A 319 16.59 -8.10 -12.76
C SER A 319 16.38 -6.60 -12.50
N ASN A 320 15.39 -6.21 -11.70
CA ASN A 320 15.16 -4.81 -11.34
C ASN A 320 16.17 -4.28 -10.30
N ARG A 321 16.97 -5.15 -9.65
CA ARG A 321 17.90 -4.76 -8.59
C ARG A 321 18.87 -3.65 -9.01
N LYS A 322 19.35 -3.70 -10.25
CA LYS A 322 20.31 -2.73 -10.80
C LYS A 322 19.69 -1.49 -11.41
N LYS A 323 18.36 -1.43 -11.58
CA LYS A 323 17.70 -0.24 -12.14
C LYS A 323 17.85 0.93 -11.17
N PRO A 324 18.26 2.12 -11.64
CA PRO A 324 18.39 3.31 -10.81
C PRO A 324 17.02 3.73 -10.26
N PHE A 325 17.04 4.51 -9.19
CA PHE A 325 15.86 5.21 -8.70
C PHE A 325 15.66 6.48 -9.52
N GLN A 326 14.51 6.54 -10.18
CA GLN A 326 14.14 7.67 -11.01
C GLN A 326 13.07 8.51 -10.29
N HIS A 327 13.12 9.83 -10.50
CA HIS A 327 12.10 10.74 -9.98
C HIS A 327 11.41 11.43 -11.15
N ASP A 328 10.24 11.99 -10.87
CA ASP A 328 9.54 12.85 -11.82
C ASP A 328 10.34 14.12 -12.10
N MET A 329 10.61 14.36 -13.38
CA MET A 329 11.39 15.49 -13.87
C MET A 329 10.52 16.59 -14.51
N VAL A 330 9.21 16.41 -14.51
CA VAL A 330 8.22 17.37 -15.02
C VAL A 330 7.60 18.18 -13.89
N GLY A 331 7.24 17.54 -12.79
CA GLY A 331 6.60 18.14 -11.63
C GLY A 331 5.12 18.37 -11.84
N MET A 332 4.42 17.36 -12.33
CA MET A 332 2.95 17.36 -12.37
C MET A 332 2.39 15.98 -12.11
N VAL A 333 1.23 15.93 -11.45
CA VAL A 333 0.47 14.71 -11.20
C VAL A 333 -0.63 14.60 -12.26
N VAL A 334 -0.72 13.44 -12.91
CA VAL A 334 -1.78 13.15 -13.88
C VAL A 334 -2.66 12.00 -13.37
N TYR A 335 -3.95 12.08 -13.66
CA TYR A 335 -4.93 11.06 -13.33
C TYR A 335 -5.91 10.83 -14.48
N LEU A 336 -6.55 9.66 -14.48
CA LEU A 336 -7.58 9.30 -15.44
C LEU A 336 -8.96 9.58 -14.83
N GLU A 337 -9.73 10.47 -15.42
CA GLU A 337 -11.14 10.62 -15.13
C GLU A 337 -11.92 9.53 -15.87
N GLN A 338 -12.73 8.76 -15.13
CA GLN A 338 -13.46 7.60 -15.68
C GLN A 338 -14.98 7.84 -15.63
N ASN A 339 -15.41 8.97 -16.14
CA ASN A 339 -16.85 9.25 -16.34
C ASN A 339 -17.34 8.59 -17.64
N GLU A 340 -18.17 9.26 -18.43
CA GLU A 340 -18.65 8.75 -19.72
C GLU A 340 -17.52 8.55 -20.73
N PHE A 341 -16.49 9.41 -20.67
CA PHE A 341 -15.29 9.36 -21.51
C PHE A 341 -14.04 9.30 -20.65
N LYS A 342 -13.04 8.55 -21.11
CA LYS A 342 -11.71 8.49 -20.47
C LYS A 342 -10.92 9.74 -20.82
N ARG A 343 -10.68 10.60 -19.84
CA ARG A 343 -9.91 11.83 -19.98
C ARG A 343 -8.67 11.79 -19.07
N VAL A 344 -7.52 12.18 -19.60
CA VAL A 344 -6.29 12.33 -18.79
C VAL A 344 -6.17 13.78 -18.36
N LEU A 345 -6.30 14.03 -17.07
CA LEU A 345 -6.29 15.36 -16.48
C LEU A 345 -5.03 15.58 -15.66
N ILE A 346 -4.59 16.84 -15.61
CA ILE A 346 -3.57 17.29 -14.66
C ILE A 346 -4.26 17.58 -13.32
N GLY A 347 -3.85 16.88 -12.28
CA GLY A 347 -4.37 17.09 -10.91
C GLY A 347 -3.64 18.19 -10.18
N GLU A 348 -2.31 18.18 -10.23
CA GLU A 348 -1.46 19.15 -9.54
C GLU A 348 -0.22 19.47 -10.35
N VAL A 349 0.30 20.69 -10.18
CA VAL A 349 1.55 21.15 -10.74
C VAL A 349 2.43 21.66 -9.60
N ASP A 350 3.62 21.09 -9.44
CA ASP A 350 4.56 21.47 -8.38
C ASP A 350 5.11 22.88 -8.61
N GLU A 351 5.18 23.67 -7.56
CA GLU A 351 5.79 25.02 -7.57
C GLU A 351 7.26 24.98 -8.02
N GLY A 352 7.68 25.89 -8.88
CA GLY A 352 9.03 25.98 -9.43
C GLY A 352 9.41 24.85 -10.39
N SER A 353 8.44 24.00 -10.79
CA SER A 353 8.68 22.86 -11.67
C SER A 353 8.81 23.23 -13.16
N PRO A 354 9.38 22.35 -13.99
CA PRO A 354 9.32 22.50 -15.44
C PRO A 354 7.89 22.62 -15.97
N ALA A 355 6.93 21.91 -15.40
CA ALA A 355 5.52 22.01 -15.81
C ALA A 355 4.93 23.39 -15.51
N GLU A 356 5.18 23.95 -14.32
CA GLU A 356 4.71 25.30 -13.98
C GLU A 356 5.31 26.34 -14.93
N ARG A 357 6.64 26.28 -15.16
CA ARG A 357 7.31 27.21 -16.11
C ARG A 357 6.81 27.09 -17.55
N ALA A 358 6.35 25.91 -17.95
CA ALA A 358 5.71 25.68 -19.24
C ALA A 358 4.25 26.16 -19.29
N GLY A 359 3.68 26.58 -18.15
CA GLY A 359 2.35 27.13 -18.02
C GLY A 359 1.25 26.06 -18.03
N PHE A 360 1.54 24.84 -17.55
CA PHE A 360 0.51 23.85 -17.23
C PHE A 360 -0.26 24.28 -15.98
N MET A 361 -1.52 23.89 -15.92
CA MET A 361 -2.42 24.18 -14.80
C MET A 361 -3.21 22.93 -14.38
N PRO A 362 -3.65 22.85 -13.12
CA PRO A 362 -4.64 21.85 -12.71
C PRO A 362 -5.88 21.92 -13.63
N HIS A 363 -6.45 20.74 -13.89
CA HIS A 363 -7.60 20.51 -14.78
C HIS A 363 -7.33 20.67 -16.28
N ASP A 364 -6.11 20.95 -16.73
CA ASP A 364 -5.77 20.79 -18.16
C ASP A 364 -6.03 19.34 -18.57
N GLU A 365 -6.72 19.14 -19.68
CA GLU A 365 -6.86 17.84 -20.29
C GLU A 365 -5.73 17.57 -21.27
N ILE A 366 -4.98 16.51 -21.08
CA ILE A 366 -3.95 16.08 -22.04
C ILE A 366 -4.64 15.27 -23.12
N ILE A 367 -4.58 15.75 -24.37
CA ILE A 367 -5.16 15.08 -25.54
C ILE A 367 -4.12 14.42 -26.45
N GLY A 368 -2.84 14.80 -26.31
CA GLY A 368 -1.73 14.19 -27.03
C GLY A 368 -0.37 14.47 -26.42
N ILE A 369 0.61 13.58 -26.68
CA ILE A 369 2.03 13.74 -26.31
C ILE A 369 2.89 13.35 -27.51
N ASP A 370 3.85 14.21 -27.91
CA ASP A 370 4.77 13.98 -29.03
C ASP A 370 4.02 13.57 -30.31
N PHE A 371 2.95 14.31 -30.67
CA PHE A 371 2.06 14.07 -31.83
C PHE A 371 1.32 12.73 -31.82
N LYS A 372 1.31 12.01 -30.69
CA LYS A 372 0.58 10.76 -30.53
C LYS A 372 -0.63 11.00 -29.63
N PRO A 373 -1.87 10.66 -30.04
CA PRO A 373 -3.07 10.82 -29.24
C PRO A 373 -2.99 10.11 -27.89
N ILE A 374 -3.62 10.70 -26.86
CA ILE A 374 -3.51 10.27 -25.47
C ILE A 374 -4.06 8.85 -25.22
N GLU A 375 -5.02 8.40 -26.04
CA GLU A 375 -5.62 7.09 -25.98
C GLU A 375 -4.62 5.92 -26.19
N PHE A 376 -3.48 6.22 -26.83
CA PHE A 376 -2.39 5.25 -27.01
C PHE A 376 -1.40 5.19 -25.84
N TYR A 377 -1.66 5.93 -24.77
CA TYR A 377 -0.85 5.90 -23.55
C TYR A 377 -1.66 5.35 -22.39
N THR A 378 -1.02 4.53 -21.58
CA THR A 378 -1.48 4.29 -20.21
C THR A 378 -0.94 5.38 -19.30
N LEU A 379 -1.55 5.60 -18.13
CA LEU A 379 -0.96 6.51 -17.12
C LEU A 379 0.44 6.07 -16.70
N ASN A 380 0.72 4.76 -16.73
CA ASN A 380 2.07 4.26 -16.44
C ASN A 380 3.06 4.71 -17.52
N ASP A 381 2.70 4.68 -18.80
CA ASP A 381 3.56 5.15 -19.89
C ASP A 381 3.88 6.65 -19.75
N ILE A 382 2.86 7.45 -19.39
CA ILE A 382 3.06 8.89 -19.14
C ILE A 382 4.02 9.12 -17.96
N ASN A 383 3.85 8.41 -16.86
CA ASN A 383 4.75 8.52 -15.71
C ASN A 383 6.18 8.05 -16.02
N GLU A 384 6.37 7.04 -16.88
CA GLU A 384 7.69 6.62 -17.34
C GLU A 384 8.32 7.66 -18.28
N LEU A 385 7.52 8.37 -19.10
CA LEU A 385 8.02 9.52 -19.89
C LEU A 385 8.55 10.62 -18.97
N PHE A 386 7.85 10.96 -17.88
CA PHE A 386 8.28 11.99 -16.91
C PHE A 386 9.58 11.65 -16.19
N LYS A 387 9.93 10.37 -16.14
CA LYS A 387 11.15 9.83 -15.53
C LYS A 387 12.22 9.44 -16.54
N SER A 388 12.03 9.73 -17.84
CA SER A 388 12.90 9.18 -18.90
C SER A 388 14.33 9.76 -18.86
N LEU A 389 14.67 10.71 -19.67
CA LEU A 389 16.04 11.23 -19.77
C LEU A 389 16.06 12.74 -19.46
N PRO A 390 16.98 13.20 -18.58
CA PRO A 390 17.17 14.63 -18.38
C PRO A 390 17.49 15.35 -19.71
N GLY A 391 16.92 16.53 -19.91
CA GLY A 391 17.07 17.31 -21.13
C GLY A 391 16.14 16.91 -22.28
N ARG A 392 15.43 15.77 -22.17
CA ARG A 392 14.41 15.42 -23.15
C ARG A 392 13.31 16.48 -23.16
N ARG A 393 12.86 16.87 -24.35
CA ARG A 393 11.70 17.75 -24.54
C ARG A 393 10.50 16.91 -24.91
N LEU A 394 9.37 17.20 -24.29
CA LEU A 394 8.08 16.60 -24.60
C LEU A 394 7.16 17.71 -25.09
N LEU A 395 6.46 17.48 -26.19
CA LEU A 395 5.39 18.33 -26.69
C LEU A 395 4.05 17.77 -26.20
N PHE A 396 3.29 18.59 -25.48
CA PHE A 396 1.93 18.25 -25.07
C PHE A 396 0.93 19.03 -25.89
N GLU A 397 -0.10 18.36 -26.33
CA GLU A 397 -1.34 18.93 -26.79
C GLU A 397 -2.35 18.84 -25.66
N ILE A 398 -2.83 19.99 -25.17
CA ILE A 398 -3.77 20.09 -24.05
C ILE A 398 -5.02 20.84 -24.47
N TYR A 399 -6.14 20.51 -23.80
CA TYR A 399 -7.40 21.22 -23.95
C TYR A 399 -7.70 21.99 -22.65
N ARG A 400 -7.91 23.31 -22.78
CA ARG A 400 -8.20 24.24 -21.69
C ARG A 400 -9.14 25.32 -22.21
N ASP A 401 -10.21 25.65 -21.48
CA ASP A 401 -11.16 26.73 -21.78
C ASP A 401 -11.65 26.72 -23.23
N ASN A 402 -12.04 25.56 -23.74
CA ASN A 402 -12.49 25.33 -25.11
C ASN A 402 -11.43 25.60 -26.21
N HIS A 403 -10.15 25.62 -25.85
CA HIS A 403 -9.06 25.81 -26.80
C HIS A 403 -8.02 24.68 -26.69
N THR A 404 -7.50 24.29 -27.85
CA THR A 404 -6.33 23.41 -27.91
C THR A 404 -5.05 24.25 -27.83
N LEU A 405 -4.18 23.89 -26.92
CA LEU A 405 -2.90 24.56 -26.68
C LEU A 405 -1.74 23.57 -26.81
N PHE A 406 -0.62 24.05 -27.34
CA PHE A 406 0.61 23.26 -27.39
C PHE A 406 1.60 23.77 -26.35
N LYS A 407 2.13 22.86 -25.53
CA LYS A 407 3.07 23.16 -24.45
C LYS A 407 4.33 22.30 -24.59
N PHE A 408 5.49 22.93 -24.51
CA PHE A 408 6.76 22.22 -24.44
C PHE A 408 7.24 22.17 -22.99
N VAL A 409 7.64 20.99 -22.53
CA VAL A 409 8.33 20.84 -21.26
C VAL A 409 9.65 20.13 -21.46
N GLN A 410 10.72 20.66 -20.86
CA GLN A 410 12.02 20.01 -20.82
C GLN A 410 12.18 19.30 -19.48
N LEU A 411 12.55 18.03 -19.52
CA LEU A 411 12.77 17.22 -18.32
C LEU A 411 14.04 17.66 -17.59
N GLU A 412 13.94 18.00 -16.32
CA GLU A 412 15.06 18.48 -15.50
C GLU A 412 15.26 17.65 -14.25
N LYS A 413 16.53 17.38 -13.89
CA LYS A 413 16.83 16.77 -12.60
C LYS A 413 16.48 17.74 -11.48
N ARG A 414 15.42 17.47 -10.74
CA ARG A 414 14.96 18.30 -9.64
C ARG A 414 15.69 18.01 -8.32
N ILE A 415 16.18 16.75 -8.14
CA ILE A 415 16.89 16.25 -6.95
C ILE A 415 18.18 15.54 -7.34
#